data_2f3c06c2b6a22753db59981b39594393
#
_entry.id   2f3c06c2b6a22753db59981b39594393
#
_cell.length_a   1.000
_cell.length_b   1.000
_cell.length_c   1.000
_cell.angle_alpha   90.00
_cell.angle_beta   90.00
_cell.angle_gamma   90.00
#
_symmetry.space_group_name_H-M   'P 1'
#
loop_
_entity.id
_entity.type
_entity.pdbx_description
1 polymer ?
#
loop_
_entity_poly.entity_id
_entity_poly.type
_entity_poly.pdbx_seq_one_letter_code
_entity_poly.pdbx_strand_id
1 'polypeptide(L)'
;ALLPVLSDTFDRIGAAIDRIEAKGTREVVTVGCVTTFATGWLLQRIDRFKRAHPYIDLRLLTNNNRVDIAGDGLDLALRFGDGSWHGTEAIHLLSAPLSPVCCPDAAARLRKPSDLAQEFLLR
;
A
#
# COMPACT_ATOMS: atom_id res chain seq x y z
N ALA A 1 21.78 14.26 7.75
CA ALA A 1 21.32 13.26 6.76
C ALA A 1 21.32 11.81 7.29
N LEU A 2 21.87 11.54 8.51
CA LEU A 2 21.97 10.18 9.07
C LEU A 2 20.74 9.77 9.89
N LEU A 3 20.03 10.73 10.48
CA LEU A 3 18.92 10.50 11.41
C LEU A 3 17.76 9.66 10.81
N PRO A 4 17.29 9.91 9.57
CA PRO A 4 16.24 9.10 8.97
C PRO A 4 16.66 7.63 8.78
N VAL A 5 17.92 7.40 8.40
CA VAL A 5 18.45 6.04 8.21
C VAL A 5 18.54 5.28 9.53
N LEU A 6 18.96 5.96 10.60
CA LEU A 6 19.01 5.38 11.94
C LEU A 6 17.61 5.07 12.46
N SER A 7 16.65 5.99 12.31
CA SER A 7 15.25 5.77 12.70
C SER A 7 14.67 4.55 12.01
N ASP A 8 14.78 4.48 10.68
CA ASP A 8 14.32 3.33 9.89
C ASP A 8 14.96 2.01 10.34
N THR A 9 16.28 2.05 10.65
CA THR A 9 16.99 0.85 11.12
C THR A 9 16.48 0.41 12.50
N PHE A 10 16.24 1.33 13.42
CA PHE A 10 15.68 1.00 14.74
C PHE A 10 14.25 0.48 14.64
N ASP A 11 13.42 1.04 13.77
CA ASP A 11 12.06 0.56 13.52
C ASP A 11 12.06 -0.87 12.99
N ARG A 12 13.01 -1.20 12.10
CA ARG A 12 13.18 -2.56 11.56
C ARG A 12 13.66 -3.55 12.62
N ILE A 13 14.58 -3.14 13.49
CA ILE A 13 15.03 -3.96 14.64
C ILE A 13 13.85 -4.19 15.59
N GLY A 14 13.08 -3.16 15.91
CA GLY A 14 11.88 -3.26 16.74
C GLY A 14 10.89 -4.27 16.18
N ALA A 15 10.58 -4.18 14.88
CA ALA A 15 9.69 -5.11 14.20
C ALA A 15 10.21 -6.57 14.21
N ALA A 16 11.53 -6.76 14.14
CA ALA A 16 12.14 -8.10 14.22
C ALA A 16 12.03 -8.69 15.64
N ILE A 17 12.23 -7.88 16.67
CA ILE A 17 12.08 -8.27 18.09
C ILE A 17 10.63 -8.65 18.38
N ASP A 18 9.68 -7.80 17.95
CA ASP A 18 8.25 -8.04 18.12
C ASP A 18 7.79 -9.37 17.49
N ARG A 19 8.38 -9.75 16.34
CA ARG A 19 8.12 -11.06 15.70
C ARG A 19 8.61 -12.24 16.54
N ILE A 20 9.71 -12.06 17.27
CA ILE A 20 10.28 -13.09 18.14
C ILE A 20 9.43 -13.24 19.40
N GLU A 21 8.98 -12.14 19.98
CA GLU A 21 8.18 -12.10 21.21
C GLU A 21 6.72 -12.56 20.99
N ALA A 22 6.16 -12.28 19.80
CA ALA A 22 4.79 -12.67 19.44
C ALA A 22 4.57 -14.19 19.30
N LYS A 23 5.58 -15.02 19.50
CA LYS A 23 5.48 -16.50 19.43
C LYS A 23 4.53 -17.14 20.46
N GLY A 24 3.81 -16.35 21.26
CA GLY A 24 2.95 -16.89 22.33
C GLY A 24 1.46 -16.96 22.04
N THR A 25 0.84 -16.02 21.28
CA THR A 25 -0.63 -15.95 21.17
C THR A 25 -1.20 -15.29 19.92
N ARG A 26 -0.43 -14.49 19.17
CA ARG A 26 -0.92 -13.82 17.95
C ARG A 26 0.14 -13.83 16.86
N GLU A 27 -0.29 -14.13 15.65
CA GLU A 27 0.55 -14.08 14.46
C GLU A 27 0.55 -12.64 13.93
N VAL A 28 1.74 -12.03 13.82
CA VAL A 28 1.88 -10.68 13.27
C VAL A 28 2.02 -10.76 11.76
N VAL A 29 1.13 -10.07 11.04
CA VAL A 29 1.19 -9.95 9.58
C VAL A 29 1.37 -8.48 9.21
N THR A 30 2.49 -8.18 8.57
CA THR A 30 2.86 -6.82 8.14
C THR A 30 2.57 -6.63 6.65
N VAL A 31 1.66 -5.73 6.35
CA VAL A 31 1.19 -5.45 4.99
C VAL A 31 1.63 -4.06 4.54
N GLY A 32 2.43 -4.01 3.48
CA GLY A 32 2.73 -2.75 2.79
C GLY A 32 1.64 -2.39 1.79
N CYS A 33 1.16 -1.16 1.78
CA CYS A 33 0.18 -0.73 0.77
C CYS A 33 0.31 0.75 0.41
N VAL A 34 -0.25 1.12 -0.73
CA VAL A 34 -0.34 2.52 -1.15
C VAL A 34 -1.37 3.23 -0.28
N THR A 35 -1.04 4.44 0.20
CA THR A 35 -1.87 5.20 1.14
C THR A 35 -3.32 5.38 0.66
N THR A 36 -3.52 5.72 -0.62
CA THR A 36 -4.85 5.90 -1.20
C THR A 36 -5.69 4.62 -1.18
N PHE A 37 -5.07 3.47 -1.40
CA PHE A 37 -5.75 2.17 -1.31
C PHE A 37 -6.06 1.82 0.15
N ALA A 38 -5.12 2.09 1.06
CA ALA A 38 -5.34 1.87 2.49
C ALA A 38 -6.57 2.62 2.98
N THR A 39 -6.60 3.95 2.77
CA THR A 39 -7.66 4.82 3.28
C THR A 39 -9.00 4.64 2.54
N GLY A 40 -8.97 4.49 1.22
CA GLY A 40 -10.17 4.43 0.40
C GLY A 40 -10.88 3.06 0.42
N TRP A 41 -10.12 1.98 0.58
CA TRP A 41 -10.69 0.63 0.44
C TRP A 41 -10.41 -0.29 1.64
N LEU A 42 -9.15 -0.37 2.08
CA LEU A 42 -8.71 -1.40 3.04
C LEU A 42 -9.23 -1.14 4.45
N LEU A 43 -9.08 0.09 4.97
CA LEU A 43 -9.46 0.44 6.34
C LEU A 43 -10.94 0.18 6.64
N GLN A 44 -11.82 0.39 5.66
CA GLN A 44 -13.25 0.13 5.80
C GLN A 44 -13.59 -1.37 5.99
N ARG A 45 -12.61 -2.26 5.71
CA ARG A 45 -12.79 -3.73 5.76
C ARG A 45 -12.02 -4.39 6.89
N ILE A 46 -11.15 -3.64 7.56
CA ILE A 46 -10.28 -4.17 8.63
C ILE A 46 -11.09 -4.75 9.78
N ASP A 47 -12.17 -4.11 10.18
CA ASP A 47 -13.00 -4.62 11.29
C ASP A 47 -13.62 -5.98 10.99
N ARG A 48 -14.01 -6.21 9.74
CA ARG A 48 -14.50 -7.52 9.30
C ARG A 48 -13.38 -8.56 9.35
N PHE A 49 -12.18 -8.19 8.89
CA PHE A 49 -11.02 -9.07 8.94
C PHE A 49 -10.64 -9.43 10.39
N LYS A 50 -10.54 -8.43 11.28
CA LYS A 50 -10.21 -8.66 12.71
C LYS A 50 -11.21 -9.56 13.41
N ARG A 51 -12.50 -9.44 13.08
CA ARG A 51 -13.52 -10.34 13.62
C ARG A 51 -13.40 -11.77 13.12
N ALA A 52 -13.02 -11.95 11.86
CA ALA A 52 -12.83 -13.28 11.26
C ALA A 52 -11.51 -13.95 11.70
N HIS A 53 -10.48 -13.14 11.98
CA HIS A 53 -9.13 -13.61 12.30
C HIS A 53 -8.58 -12.91 13.56
N PRO A 54 -9.16 -13.14 14.75
CA PRO A 54 -8.78 -12.45 15.98
C PRO A 54 -7.38 -12.81 16.48
N TYR A 55 -6.80 -13.89 15.96
CA TYR A 55 -5.46 -14.35 16.27
C TYR A 55 -4.38 -13.67 15.41
N ILE A 56 -4.76 -12.86 14.40
CA ILE A 56 -3.82 -12.12 13.56
C ILE A 56 -3.71 -10.68 14.06
N ASP A 57 -2.49 -10.26 14.36
CA ASP A 57 -2.15 -8.84 14.57
C ASP A 57 -1.72 -8.23 13.25
N LEU A 58 -2.62 -7.48 12.62
CA LEU A 58 -2.40 -6.88 11.31
C LEU A 58 -1.73 -5.52 11.45
N ARG A 59 -0.53 -5.38 10.91
CA ARG A 59 0.23 -4.13 10.81
C ARG A 59 0.18 -3.60 9.38
N LEU A 60 -0.22 -2.34 9.22
CA LEU A 60 -0.27 -1.68 7.92
C LEU A 60 0.83 -0.63 7.84
N LEU A 61 1.71 -0.79 6.86
CA LEU A 61 2.71 0.20 6.49
C LEU A 61 2.31 0.85 5.17
N THR A 62 2.11 2.17 5.19
CA THR A 62 1.75 2.91 3.98
C THR A 62 2.98 3.59 3.39
N ASN A 63 3.32 3.21 2.17
CA ASN A 63 4.41 3.82 1.43
C ASN A 63 4.04 3.88 -0.06
N ASN A 64 4.24 5.05 -0.67
CA ASN A 64 3.98 5.25 -2.10
C ASN A 64 5.20 4.94 -2.97
N ASN A 65 6.38 4.72 -2.36
CA ASN A 65 7.61 4.43 -3.06
C ASN A 65 7.72 2.95 -3.45
N ARG A 66 8.78 2.62 -4.18
CA ARG A 66 9.12 1.25 -4.50
C ARG A 66 9.42 0.49 -3.21
N VAL A 67 8.76 -0.65 -3.03
CA VAL A 67 8.86 -1.47 -1.82
C VAL A 67 9.75 -2.68 -2.13
N ASP A 68 10.71 -2.93 -1.28
CA ASP A 68 11.42 -4.20 -1.17
C ASP A 68 10.76 -5.02 -0.05
N ILE A 69 9.93 -6.00 -0.43
CA ILE A 69 9.15 -6.78 0.54
C ILE A 69 10.08 -7.42 1.59
N ALA A 70 11.16 -8.05 1.14
CA ALA A 70 12.11 -8.71 2.04
C ALA A 70 12.92 -7.70 2.86
N GLY A 71 13.44 -6.66 2.20
CA GLY A 71 14.24 -5.62 2.83
C GLY A 71 13.46 -4.74 3.81
N ASP A 72 12.19 -4.47 3.54
CA ASP A 72 11.31 -3.67 4.39
C ASP A 72 10.61 -4.49 5.49
N GLY A 73 10.88 -5.79 5.57
CA GLY A 73 10.29 -6.67 6.58
C GLY A 73 8.79 -6.88 6.44
N LEU A 74 8.28 -6.82 5.21
CA LEU A 74 6.87 -7.05 4.90
C LEU A 74 6.61 -8.54 4.65
N ASP A 75 5.46 -9.02 5.08
CA ASP A 75 4.99 -10.36 4.73
C ASP A 75 4.29 -10.33 3.37
N LEU A 76 3.59 -9.23 3.07
CA LEU A 76 2.99 -9.01 1.75
C LEU A 76 2.85 -7.51 1.43
N ALA A 77 2.67 -7.20 0.14
CA ALA A 77 2.44 -5.83 -0.31
C ALA A 77 1.27 -5.76 -1.30
N LEU A 78 0.41 -4.75 -1.13
CA LEU A 78 -0.66 -4.42 -2.07
C LEU A 78 -0.18 -3.29 -2.97
N ARG A 79 -0.08 -3.55 -4.27
CA ARG A 79 0.51 -2.61 -5.22
C ARG A 79 -0.32 -2.51 -6.50
N PHE A 80 -0.29 -1.34 -7.10
CA PHE A 80 -0.74 -1.15 -8.47
C PHE A 80 0.39 -1.54 -9.43
N GLY A 81 0.07 -2.27 -10.47
CA GLY A 81 1.04 -2.67 -11.48
C GLY A 81 0.50 -3.77 -12.39
N ASP A 82 1.34 -4.23 -13.28
CA ASP A 82 1.06 -5.28 -14.26
C ASP A 82 1.20 -6.72 -13.71
N GLY A 83 1.62 -6.87 -12.45
CA GLY A 83 1.83 -8.16 -11.82
C GLY A 83 3.27 -8.70 -11.97
N SER A 84 4.18 -7.96 -12.61
CA SER A 84 5.56 -8.40 -12.85
C SER A 84 6.51 -7.83 -11.81
N TRP A 85 6.69 -8.54 -10.70
CA TRP A 85 7.67 -8.19 -9.67
C TRP A 85 8.69 -9.31 -9.50
N HIS A 86 9.97 -8.99 -9.68
CA HIS A 86 11.05 -9.96 -9.55
C HIS A 86 11.17 -10.49 -8.12
N GLY A 87 11.32 -11.81 -7.99
CA GLY A 87 11.56 -12.46 -6.70
C GLY A 87 10.36 -12.57 -5.78
N THR A 88 9.15 -12.28 -6.27
CA THR A 88 7.91 -12.37 -5.49
C THR A 88 6.82 -13.08 -6.28
N GLU A 89 5.92 -13.75 -5.59
CA GLU A 89 4.68 -14.26 -6.16
C GLU A 89 3.64 -13.12 -6.18
N ALA A 90 2.99 -12.93 -7.33
CA ALA A 90 1.96 -11.92 -7.50
C ALA A 90 0.58 -12.55 -7.71
N ILE A 91 -0.39 -12.12 -6.90
CA ILE A 91 -1.78 -12.55 -7.01
C ILE A 91 -2.64 -11.34 -7.38
N HIS A 92 -3.40 -11.47 -8.48
CA HIS A 92 -4.33 -10.40 -8.87
C HIS A 92 -5.47 -10.27 -7.85
N LEU A 93 -5.56 -9.12 -7.19
CA LEU A 93 -6.58 -8.87 -6.18
C LEU A 93 -7.85 -8.27 -6.78
N LEU A 94 -7.72 -7.19 -7.55
CA LEU A 94 -8.83 -6.50 -8.21
C LEU A 94 -8.31 -5.61 -9.35
N SER A 95 -9.17 -5.31 -10.30
CA SER A 95 -8.88 -4.35 -11.36
C SER A 95 -9.08 -2.92 -10.82
N ALA A 96 -8.11 -2.05 -11.09
CA ALA A 96 -8.13 -0.66 -10.68
C ALA A 96 -7.97 0.26 -11.91
N PRO A 97 -9.03 0.44 -12.71
CA PRO A 97 -8.97 1.33 -13.87
C PRO A 97 -8.73 2.77 -13.41
N LEU A 98 -7.83 3.46 -14.10
CA LEU A 98 -7.57 4.87 -13.87
C LEU A 98 -8.50 5.71 -14.75
N SER A 99 -9.07 6.75 -14.16
CA SER A 99 -9.86 7.74 -14.89
C SER A 99 -9.36 9.13 -14.54
N PRO A 100 -9.20 10.04 -15.53
CA PRO A 100 -8.91 11.42 -15.25
C PRO A 100 -10.12 12.07 -14.55
N VAL A 101 -9.83 12.92 -13.58
CA VAL A 101 -10.86 13.71 -12.89
C VAL A 101 -10.52 15.19 -13.01
N CYS A 102 -11.53 16.04 -13.12
CA CYS A 102 -11.37 17.49 -13.22
C CYS A 102 -12.57 18.20 -12.62
N CYS A 103 -12.46 19.52 -12.46
CA CYS A 103 -13.61 20.35 -12.08
C CYS A 103 -14.67 20.40 -13.20
N PRO A 104 -15.94 20.72 -12.87
CA PRO A 104 -17.03 20.76 -13.84
C PRO A 104 -16.77 21.67 -15.03
N ASP A 105 -16.12 22.83 -14.82
CA ASP A 105 -15.80 23.79 -15.89
C ASP A 105 -14.79 23.22 -16.90
N ALA A 106 -13.80 22.47 -16.45
CA ALA A 106 -12.89 21.76 -17.34
C ALA A 106 -13.60 20.63 -18.06
N ALA A 107 -14.44 19.85 -17.36
CA ALA A 107 -15.23 18.76 -17.97
C ALA A 107 -16.14 19.26 -19.09
N ALA A 108 -16.68 20.48 -18.99
CA ALA A 108 -17.51 21.08 -20.03
C ALA A 108 -16.77 21.31 -21.37
N ARG A 109 -15.44 21.52 -21.30
CA ARG A 109 -14.58 21.76 -22.48
C ARG A 109 -14.01 20.46 -23.07
N LEU A 110 -13.80 19.45 -22.24
CA LEU A 110 -13.17 18.20 -22.62
C LEU A 110 -14.21 17.23 -23.23
N ARG A 111 -14.07 16.90 -24.50
CA ARG A 111 -15.01 16.05 -25.23
C ARG A 111 -14.40 14.70 -25.64
N LYS A 112 -13.09 14.65 -25.80
CA LYS A 112 -12.34 13.46 -26.22
C LYS A 112 -10.98 13.39 -25.51
N PRO A 113 -10.35 12.21 -25.39
CA PRO A 113 -9.08 12.06 -24.69
C PRO A 113 -7.96 12.97 -25.19
N SER A 114 -7.91 13.29 -26.48
CA SER A 114 -6.90 14.19 -27.06
C SER A 114 -6.98 15.62 -26.54
N ASP A 115 -8.11 16.05 -26.00
CA ASP A 115 -8.27 17.41 -25.47
C ASP A 115 -7.46 17.59 -24.19
N LEU A 116 -7.13 16.49 -23.48
CA LEU A 116 -6.26 16.50 -22.30
C LEU A 116 -4.84 17.00 -22.59
N ALA A 117 -4.38 16.91 -23.85
CA ALA A 117 -3.06 17.40 -24.23
C ALA A 117 -2.91 18.92 -24.10
N GLN A 118 -4.03 19.65 -24.01
CA GLN A 118 -4.06 21.12 -23.89
C GLN A 118 -4.27 21.58 -22.44
N GLU A 119 -4.46 20.65 -21.50
CA GLU A 119 -4.71 20.93 -20.11
C GLU A 119 -3.47 20.68 -19.24
N PHE A 120 -3.39 21.37 -18.10
CA PHE A 120 -2.35 21.12 -17.11
C PHE A 120 -2.69 19.85 -16.32
N LEU A 121 -1.90 18.80 -16.49
CA LEU A 121 -2.11 17.52 -15.83
C LEU A 121 -1.32 17.45 -14.51
N LEU A 122 -2.01 17.24 -13.40
CA LEU A 122 -1.40 16.90 -12.11
C LEU A 122 -1.13 15.39 -12.07
N ARG A 123 0.05 15.01 -11.58
CA ARG A 123 0.47 13.61 -11.44
C ARG A 123 0.85 13.31 -9.99
#